data_c21e2a5e8e2ebae8531f250b66c49531
#
_entry.id   c21e2a5e8e2ebae8531f250b66c49531
#
_cell.length_a   1.000
_cell.length_b   1.000
_cell.length_c   1.000
_cell.angle_alpha   90.00
_cell.angle_beta   90.00
_cell.angle_gamma   90.00
#
_symmetry.space_group_name_H-M   'P 1'
#
loop_
_entity.id
_entity.type
_entity.pdbx_description
1 polymer ?
#
loop_
_entity_poly.entity_id
_entity_poly.type
_entity_poly.pdbx_seq_one_letter_code
_entity_poly.pdbx_strand_id
1 'polypeptide(L)'
;MASAVFHRLREGEKLTADITEAQADSLLRADLAGMCALFRHLGKDSLLLGCLAYQVGPYRLLGHGRMPKSTLIRKLESGDRNIYREFTAYRCYNGKPVASIQRRREMEFEMLFVP
;
A
#
# COMPACT_ATOMS: atom_id res chain seq x y z
N MET A 1 -5.62 -4.36 -5.74
CA MET A 1 -6.51 -3.74 -4.73
C MET A 1 -7.77 -4.55 -4.54
N ALA A 2 -8.54 -4.79 -5.59
CA ALA A 2 -9.76 -5.59 -5.47
C ALA A 2 -9.50 -6.98 -4.88
N SER A 3 -8.39 -7.62 -5.26
CA SER A 3 -8.05 -8.94 -4.73
C SER A 3 -7.79 -8.93 -3.22
N ALA A 4 -7.22 -7.85 -2.68
CA ALA A 4 -6.99 -7.75 -1.24
C ALA A 4 -8.31 -7.66 -0.48
N VAL A 5 -9.29 -6.90 -1.01
CA VAL A 5 -10.63 -6.80 -0.41
C VAL A 5 -11.33 -8.15 -0.44
N PHE A 6 -11.29 -8.84 -1.56
CA PHE A 6 -11.90 -10.16 -1.69
C PHE A 6 -11.25 -11.18 -0.77
N HIS A 7 -9.93 -11.09 -0.60
CA HIS A 7 -9.22 -11.98 0.30
C HIS A 7 -9.69 -11.81 1.74
N ARG A 8 -9.84 -10.59 2.21
CA ARG A 8 -10.35 -10.29 3.55
C ARG A 8 -11.78 -10.78 3.74
N LEU A 9 -12.62 -10.55 2.74
CA LEU A 9 -14.02 -10.96 2.80
C LEU A 9 -14.17 -12.48 2.75
N ARG A 10 -13.23 -13.19 2.17
CA ARG A 10 -13.26 -14.65 2.16
C ARG A 10 -13.06 -15.29 3.51
N GLU A 11 -12.31 -14.66 4.38
CA GLU A 11 -12.17 -15.13 5.77
C GLU A 11 -13.50 -15.05 6.51
N GLY A 12 -14.38 -14.13 6.07
CA GLY A 12 -15.75 -14.03 6.57
C GLY A 12 -16.74 -14.29 5.45
N GLU A 13 -16.60 -15.41 4.74
CA GLU A 13 -17.38 -15.66 3.53
C GLU A 13 -18.88 -15.65 3.72
N LYS A 14 -19.36 -15.92 4.94
CA LYS A 14 -20.80 -15.77 5.25
C LYS A 14 -21.25 -14.31 5.16
N LEU A 15 -20.35 -13.38 5.39
CA LEU A 15 -20.65 -11.96 5.30
C LEU A 15 -20.71 -11.48 3.85
N THR A 16 -19.92 -12.11 2.96
CA THR A 16 -19.88 -11.72 1.55
C THR A 16 -21.23 -11.84 0.88
N ALA A 17 -22.03 -12.82 1.28
CA ALA A 17 -23.36 -13.02 0.72
C ALA A 17 -24.33 -11.87 1.05
N ASP A 18 -24.08 -11.19 2.18
CA ASP A 18 -24.96 -10.14 2.69
C ASP A 18 -24.43 -8.73 2.44
N ILE A 19 -23.18 -8.61 1.95
CA ILE A 19 -22.55 -7.32 1.72
C ILE A 19 -22.88 -6.81 0.33
N THR A 20 -23.43 -5.61 0.25
CA THR A 20 -23.69 -4.93 -1.03
C THR A 20 -22.38 -4.38 -1.59
N GLU A 21 -22.39 -4.08 -2.88
CA GLU A 21 -21.24 -3.44 -3.54
C GLU A 21 -20.86 -2.13 -2.87
N ALA A 22 -21.85 -1.33 -2.46
CA ALA A 22 -21.63 -0.07 -1.76
C ALA A 22 -20.94 -0.29 -0.39
N GLN A 23 -21.35 -1.33 0.32
CA GLN A 23 -20.73 -1.67 1.61
C GLN A 23 -19.30 -2.16 1.44
N ALA A 24 -19.03 -2.97 0.40
CA ALA A 24 -17.68 -3.42 0.10
C ALA A 24 -16.77 -2.25 -0.25
N ASP A 25 -17.27 -1.29 -1.03
CA ASP A 25 -16.53 -0.09 -1.39
C ASP A 25 -16.24 0.77 -0.15
N SER A 26 -17.21 0.89 0.76
CA SER A 26 -17.05 1.63 2.01
C SER A 26 -15.97 1.00 2.89
N LEU A 27 -15.92 -0.33 2.97
CA LEU A 27 -14.87 -1.05 3.71
C LEU A 27 -13.49 -0.82 3.11
N LEU A 28 -13.38 -0.85 1.79
CA LEU A 28 -12.13 -0.60 1.10
C LEU A 28 -11.62 0.82 1.40
N ARG A 29 -12.51 1.80 1.34
CA ARG A 29 -12.14 3.19 1.63
C ARG A 29 -11.67 3.37 3.07
N ALA A 30 -12.36 2.73 4.02
CA ALA A 30 -12.00 2.81 5.43
C ALA A 30 -10.62 2.19 5.68
N ASP A 31 -10.35 1.03 5.08
CA ASP A 31 -9.07 0.35 5.21
C ASP A 31 -7.94 1.18 4.59
N LEU A 32 -8.17 1.74 3.42
CA LEU A 32 -7.19 2.57 2.74
C LEU A 32 -6.91 3.85 3.55
N ALA A 33 -7.96 4.48 4.09
CA ALA A 33 -7.80 5.65 4.93
C ALA A 33 -6.98 5.35 6.18
N GLY A 34 -7.18 4.16 6.78
CA GLY A 34 -6.38 3.70 7.91
C GLY A 34 -4.91 3.56 7.56
N MET A 35 -4.61 3.00 6.39
CA MET A 35 -3.23 2.88 5.92
C MET A 35 -2.61 4.26 5.65
N CYS A 36 -3.35 5.16 5.01
CA CYS A 36 -2.86 6.53 4.74
C CYS A 36 -2.58 7.28 6.02
N ALA A 37 -3.38 7.07 7.07
CA ALA A 37 -3.19 7.72 8.36
C ALA A 37 -1.84 7.37 9.00
N LEU A 38 -1.31 6.18 8.73
CA LEU A 38 0.01 5.77 9.24
C LEU A 38 1.14 6.63 8.65
N PHE A 39 0.91 7.26 7.51
CA PHE A 39 1.91 8.06 6.81
C PHE A 39 1.57 9.55 6.81
N ARG A 40 0.68 9.96 7.73
CA ARG A 40 0.24 11.36 7.81
C ARG A 40 1.41 12.34 7.98
N HIS A 41 2.44 11.93 8.69
CA HIS A 41 3.64 12.74 8.92
C HIS A 41 4.42 13.00 7.63
N LEU A 42 4.18 12.24 6.57
CA LEU A 42 4.82 12.44 5.27
C LEU A 42 4.04 13.41 4.37
N GLY A 43 2.93 13.96 4.86
CA GLY A 43 2.17 14.98 4.14
C GLY A 43 1.62 14.50 2.81
N LYS A 44 2.04 15.15 1.72
CA LYS A 44 1.50 14.86 0.40
C LYS A 44 1.86 13.46 -0.13
N ASP A 45 2.77 12.75 0.50
CA ASP A 45 3.13 11.39 0.13
C ASP A 45 2.27 10.34 0.84
N SER A 46 1.38 10.76 1.73
CA SER A 46 0.59 9.83 2.56
C SER A 46 -0.30 8.91 1.74
N LEU A 47 -0.91 9.40 0.67
CA LEU A 47 -1.77 8.58 -0.18
C LEU A 47 -0.96 7.53 -0.94
N LEU A 48 0.17 7.94 -1.52
CA LEU A 48 1.06 7.03 -2.24
C LEU A 48 1.53 5.89 -1.33
N LEU A 49 2.01 6.23 -0.15
CA LEU A 49 2.52 5.24 0.80
C LEU A 49 1.41 4.41 1.43
N GLY A 50 0.25 5.01 1.67
CA GLY A 50 -0.91 4.29 2.17
C GLY A 50 -1.38 3.22 1.20
N CYS A 51 -1.42 3.53 -0.08
CA CYS A 51 -1.77 2.57 -1.13
C CYS A 51 -0.76 1.42 -1.20
N LEU A 52 0.51 1.73 -1.10
CA LEU A 52 1.55 0.70 -1.09
C LEU A 52 1.42 -0.19 0.16
N ALA A 53 1.25 0.41 1.33
CA ALA A 53 1.10 -0.32 2.59
C ALA A 53 -0.11 -1.23 2.58
N TYR A 54 -1.20 -0.81 1.95
CA TYR A 54 -2.40 -1.62 1.82
C TYR A 54 -2.13 -2.92 1.07
N GLN A 55 -1.20 -2.89 0.13
CA GLN A 55 -0.89 -4.04 -0.72
C GLN A 55 0.23 -4.92 -0.16
N VAL A 56 1.29 -4.32 0.40
CA VAL A 56 2.47 -5.07 0.85
C VAL A 56 2.54 -5.22 2.37
N GLY A 57 1.70 -4.51 3.10
CA GLY A 57 1.70 -4.50 4.55
C GLY A 57 2.48 -3.32 5.13
N PRO A 58 1.96 -2.68 6.19
CA PRO A 58 2.58 -1.48 6.76
C PRO A 58 3.93 -1.74 7.42
N TYR A 59 4.15 -2.94 7.95
CA TYR A 59 5.39 -3.26 8.64
C TYR A 59 6.60 -3.34 7.70
N ARG A 60 6.37 -3.69 6.44
CA ARG A 60 7.44 -3.70 5.45
C ARG A 60 7.96 -2.31 5.13
N LEU A 61 7.16 -1.29 5.40
CA LEU A 61 7.53 0.11 5.21
C LEU A 61 8.02 0.74 6.50
N LEU A 62 7.22 0.66 7.56
CA LEU A 62 7.48 1.36 8.83
C LEU A 62 8.40 0.59 9.78
N GLY A 63 8.60 -0.70 9.53
CA GLY A 63 9.32 -1.56 10.43
C GLY A 63 8.44 -2.05 11.57
N HIS A 64 8.89 -3.10 12.27
CA HIS A 64 8.19 -3.66 13.41
C HIS A 64 9.13 -4.60 14.16
N GLY A 65 9.26 -4.42 15.46
CA GLY A 65 10.17 -5.23 16.25
C GLY A 65 11.61 -5.09 15.75
N ARG A 66 12.21 -6.18 15.28
CA ARG A 66 13.56 -6.20 14.74
C ARG A 66 13.66 -5.77 13.28
N MET A 67 12.52 -5.67 12.61
CA MET A 67 12.48 -5.22 11.22
C MET A 67 12.67 -3.71 11.17
N PRO A 68 13.72 -3.20 10.50
CA PRO A 68 13.94 -1.76 10.41
C PRO A 68 12.97 -1.09 9.44
N LYS A 69 12.88 0.23 9.54
CA LYS A 69 12.18 1.03 8.53
C LYS A 69 12.80 0.80 7.16
N SER A 70 11.96 0.80 6.13
CA SER A 70 12.45 0.68 4.75
C SER A 70 13.29 1.89 4.35
N THR A 71 14.15 1.71 3.36
CA THR A 71 14.92 2.79 2.77
C THR A 71 13.99 3.88 2.23
N LEU A 72 12.85 3.49 1.63
CA LEU A 72 11.84 4.40 1.11
C LEU A 72 11.37 5.38 2.18
N ILE A 73 10.96 4.87 3.34
CA ILE A 73 10.48 5.71 4.44
C ILE A 73 11.60 6.58 5.00
N ARG A 74 12.78 6.02 5.18
CA ARG A 74 13.92 6.78 5.69
C ARG A 74 14.30 7.94 4.78
N LYS A 75 14.25 7.74 3.47
CA LYS A 75 14.49 8.82 2.50
C LYS A 75 13.46 9.93 2.64
N LEU A 76 12.18 9.56 2.69
CA LEU A 76 11.10 10.55 2.83
C LEU A 76 11.19 11.32 4.14
N GLU A 77 11.52 10.64 5.23
CA GLU A 77 11.65 11.30 6.53
C GLU A 77 12.84 12.26 6.58
N SER A 78 13.86 12.01 5.75
CA SER A 78 15.01 12.90 5.65
C SER A 78 14.80 14.04 4.65
N GLY A 79 13.64 14.08 3.98
CA GLY A 79 13.34 15.09 2.98
C GLY A 79 13.75 14.73 1.56
N ASP A 80 14.28 13.54 1.34
CA ASP A 80 14.66 13.07 0.02
C ASP A 80 13.46 12.41 -0.66
N ARG A 81 12.92 13.09 -1.67
CA ARG A 81 11.74 12.63 -2.41
C ARG A 81 12.11 11.94 -3.73
N ASN A 82 13.36 11.64 -3.96
CA ASN A 82 13.82 10.88 -5.13
C ASN A 82 13.67 9.37 -4.82
N ILE A 83 12.42 8.89 -4.88
CA ILE A 83 12.03 7.58 -4.34
C ILE A 83 11.47 6.62 -5.40
N TYR A 84 11.53 6.98 -6.67
CA TYR A 84 10.95 6.15 -7.73
C TYR A 84 11.52 4.72 -7.71
N ARG A 85 12.83 4.60 -7.58
CA ARG A 85 13.49 3.29 -7.56
C ARG A 85 13.09 2.47 -6.36
N GLU A 86 13.06 3.10 -5.18
CA GLU A 86 12.67 2.43 -3.95
C GLU A 86 11.21 1.99 -3.98
N PHE A 87 10.33 2.83 -4.50
CA PHE A 87 8.92 2.52 -4.60
C PHE A 87 8.66 1.37 -5.58
N THR A 88 9.25 1.43 -6.76
CA THR A 88 9.04 0.41 -7.79
C THR A 88 9.74 -0.91 -7.49
N ALA A 89 10.64 -0.93 -6.49
CA ALA A 89 11.28 -2.15 -6.04
C ALA A 89 10.30 -3.11 -5.34
N TYR A 90 9.13 -2.64 -4.89
CA TYR A 90 8.08 -3.49 -4.33
C TYR A 90 7.32 -4.22 -5.44
N ARG A 91 8.02 -5.09 -6.14
CA ARG A 91 7.52 -5.78 -7.34
C ARG A 91 7.60 -7.29 -7.26
N CYS A 92 8.01 -7.84 -6.12
CA CYS A 92 8.29 -9.27 -5.99
C CYS A 92 7.10 -10.03 -5.41
N TYR A 93 6.99 -11.29 -5.82
CA TYR A 93 6.11 -12.28 -5.21
C TYR A 93 6.95 -13.52 -4.93
N ASN A 94 6.93 -14.00 -3.70
CA ASN A 94 7.77 -15.11 -3.24
C ASN A 94 9.25 -14.90 -3.56
N GLY A 95 9.72 -13.66 -3.39
CA GLY A 95 11.13 -13.32 -3.60
C GLY A 95 11.55 -13.14 -5.06
N LYS A 96 10.60 -13.24 -6.00
CA LYS A 96 10.90 -13.13 -7.43
C LYS A 96 10.20 -11.93 -8.04
N PRO A 97 10.89 -11.15 -8.90
CA PRO A 97 10.25 -10.03 -9.60
C PRO A 97 9.11 -10.50 -10.51
N VAL A 98 8.01 -9.75 -10.49
CA VAL A 98 6.84 -10.02 -11.33
C VAL A 98 6.54 -8.78 -12.16
N ALA A 99 6.53 -8.93 -13.48
CA ALA A 99 6.38 -7.82 -14.41
C ALA A 99 5.05 -7.08 -14.24
N SER A 100 3.96 -7.80 -13.98
CA SER A 100 2.65 -7.17 -13.78
C SER A 100 2.61 -6.35 -12.50
N ILE A 101 3.28 -6.81 -11.44
CA ILE A 101 3.37 -6.06 -10.19
C ILE A 101 4.24 -4.82 -10.39
N GLN A 102 5.33 -4.95 -11.14
CA GLN A 102 6.19 -3.81 -11.46
C GLN A 102 5.42 -2.72 -12.20
N ARG A 103 4.65 -3.09 -13.23
CA ARG A 103 3.82 -2.13 -13.96
C ARG A 103 2.83 -1.44 -13.05
N ARG A 104 2.24 -2.17 -12.11
CA ARG A 104 1.33 -1.59 -11.13
C ARG A 104 2.02 -0.54 -10.28
N ARG A 105 3.24 -0.83 -9.79
CA ARG A 105 4.00 0.15 -9.00
C ARG A 105 4.32 1.40 -9.81
N GLU A 106 4.72 1.22 -11.06
CA GLU A 106 5.02 2.33 -11.95
C GLU A 106 3.80 3.22 -12.19
N MET A 107 2.64 2.60 -12.44
CA MET A 107 1.39 3.33 -12.64
C MET A 107 0.94 4.05 -11.37
N GLU A 108 1.03 3.40 -10.22
CA GLU A 108 0.67 4.02 -8.95
C GLU A 108 1.53 5.24 -8.66
N PHE A 109 2.82 5.12 -8.90
CA PHE A 109 3.73 6.26 -8.71
C PHE A 109 3.37 7.42 -9.63
N GLU A 110 3.14 7.13 -10.90
CA GLU A 110 2.78 8.15 -11.87
C GLU A 110 1.48 8.87 -11.50
N MET A 111 0.48 8.12 -11.00
CA MET A 111 -0.83 8.67 -10.68
C MET A 111 -0.88 9.36 -9.33
N LEU A 112 -0.16 8.87 -8.35
CA LEU A 112 -0.32 9.29 -6.96
C LEU A 112 0.83 10.12 -6.39
N PHE A 113 2.00 10.09 -7.02
CA PHE A 113 3.12 10.88 -6.56
C PHE A 113 2.88 12.36 -6.88
N VAL A 114 2.96 13.21 -5.86
CA VAL A 114 2.77 14.66 -6.00
C VAL A 114 4.15 15.31 -6.04
N PRO A 115 4.53 15.93 -7.15
CA PRO A 115 5.84 16.59 -7.28
C PRO A 115 6.09 17.72 -6.29
#